data_f83a369b28ce9b55b82070f38e6e08cf
#
_entry.id   f83a369b28ce9b55b82070f38e6e08cf
#
_cell.length_a   1.000
_cell.length_b   1.000
_cell.length_c   1.000
_cell.angle_alpha   90.00
_cell.angle_beta   90.00
_cell.angle_gamma   90.00
#
_symmetry.space_group_name_H-M   'P 1'
#
loop_
_entity.id
_entity.type
_entity.pdbx_description
1 polymer ?
#
loop_
_entity_poly.entity_id
_entity_poly.type
_entity_poly.pdbx_seq_one_letter_code
_entity_poly.pdbx_strand_id
1 'polypeptide(L)' 'MTGQFTPAAAGRWKRISREAQGKILANVWCGNCRDSVHIVLETAEIKSRVLILKGKCKTCGKAVCRVVEPED' A
#
# COMPACT_ATOMS: atom_id res chain seq x y z
N MET A 1 -10.83 11.30 8.44
CA MET A 1 -11.13 10.49 7.28
C MET A 1 -9.90 10.22 6.47
N THR A 2 -9.70 9.04 6.19
CA THR A 2 -8.50 8.64 5.51
C THR A 2 -8.86 7.78 4.34
N GLY A 3 -7.90 7.52 3.50
CA GLY A 3 -8.12 6.56 2.46
C GLY A 3 -8.84 7.14 1.27
N GLN A 4 -8.13 7.91 0.49
CA GLN A 4 -8.64 8.37 -0.78
C GLN A 4 -8.19 7.40 -1.85
N PHE A 5 -9.04 6.41 -2.09
CA PHE A 5 -8.78 5.43 -3.13
C PHE A 5 -9.51 5.85 -4.38
N THR A 6 -8.83 5.80 -5.52
CA THR A 6 -9.54 5.95 -6.78
C THR A 6 -10.44 4.74 -6.95
N PRO A 7 -11.57 4.85 -7.68
CA PRO A 7 -12.47 3.72 -7.87
C PRO A 7 -11.77 2.48 -8.43
N ALA A 8 -10.84 2.66 -9.36
CA ALA A 8 -10.12 1.55 -9.95
C ALA A 8 -9.22 0.88 -8.92
N ALA A 9 -8.53 1.69 -8.11
CA ALA A 9 -7.64 1.15 -7.07
C ALA A 9 -8.43 0.43 -5.99
N ALA A 10 -9.57 0.99 -5.58
CA ALA A 10 -10.41 0.37 -4.58
C ALA A 10 -10.91 -1.00 -5.05
N GLY A 11 -11.35 -1.07 -6.30
CA GLY A 11 -11.82 -2.34 -6.86
C GLY A 11 -10.73 -3.38 -6.92
N ARG A 12 -9.54 -2.96 -7.31
CA ARG A 12 -8.41 -3.88 -7.39
C ARG A 12 -7.96 -4.36 -6.00
N TRP A 13 -7.92 -3.44 -5.04
CA TRP A 13 -7.54 -3.77 -3.67
C TRP A 13 -8.50 -4.78 -3.07
N LYS A 14 -9.80 -4.62 -3.33
CA LYS A 14 -10.81 -5.56 -2.82
C LYS A 14 -10.68 -6.96 -3.39
N ARG A 15 -10.09 -7.10 -4.57
CA ARG A 15 -9.88 -8.40 -5.18
C ARG A 15 -8.76 -9.20 -4.53
N ILE A 16 -7.89 -8.51 -3.81
CA ILE A 16 -6.79 -9.16 -3.11
C ILE A 16 -7.36 -9.77 -1.83
N SER A 17 -6.99 -11.01 -1.53
CA SER A 17 -7.48 -11.66 -0.33
C SER A 17 -7.00 -10.91 0.91
N ARG A 18 -7.75 -11.01 2.00
CA ARG A 18 -7.37 -10.34 3.24
C ARG A 18 -5.99 -10.77 3.72
N GLU A 19 -5.69 -12.04 3.56
CA GLU A 19 -4.39 -12.56 3.96
C GLU A 19 -3.28 -11.89 3.15
N ALA A 20 -3.46 -11.79 1.84
CA ALA A 20 -2.47 -11.14 0.99
C ALA A 20 -2.38 -9.65 1.30
N GLN A 21 -3.52 -8.99 1.56
CA GLN A 21 -3.52 -7.58 1.94
C GLN A 21 -2.68 -7.37 3.20
N GLY A 22 -2.86 -8.22 4.19
CA GLY A 22 -2.09 -8.13 5.42
C GLY A 22 -0.60 -8.25 5.19
N LYS A 23 -0.19 -9.18 4.35
CA LYS A 23 1.22 -9.36 4.03
C LYS A 23 1.78 -8.15 3.29
N ILE A 24 1.02 -7.61 2.35
CA ILE A 24 1.45 -6.43 1.60
C ILE A 24 1.66 -5.25 2.53
N LEU A 25 0.71 -5.02 3.43
CA LEU A 25 0.80 -3.89 4.35
C LEU A 25 1.89 -4.06 5.40
N ALA A 26 2.26 -5.29 5.72
CA ALA A 26 3.27 -5.55 6.74
C ALA A 26 4.70 -5.58 6.19
N ASN A 27 4.87 -5.51 4.87
CA ASN A 27 6.19 -5.63 4.25
C ASN A 27 6.46 -4.45 3.32
N VAL A 28 6.44 -3.25 3.89
CA VAL A 28 6.71 -2.03 3.15
C VAL A 28 8.07 -1.51 3.56
N TRP A 29 8.92 -1.25 2.58
CA TRP A 29 10.25 -0.73 2.88
C TRP A 29 10.17 0.73 3.31
N CYS A 30 10.78 1.04 4.42
CA CYS A 30 10.91 2.42 4.90
C CYS A 30 12.38 2.85 4.82
N GLY A 31 12.67 3.84 3.99
CA GLY A 31 14.03 4.34 3.84
C GLY A 31 14.58 4.99 5.10
N ASN A 32 13.70 5.54 5.94
CA ASN A 32 14.12 6.16 7.19
C ASN A 32 14.47 5.10 8.23
N CYS A 33 13.66 4.07 8.36
CA CYS A 33 13.93 2.97 9.30
C CYS A 33 14.94 1.98 8.73
N ARG A 34 15.12 1.97 7.42
CA ARG A 34 15.99 1.02 6.70
C ARG A 34 15.59 -0.42 7.00
N ASP A 35 14.29 -0.65 6.99
CA ASP A 35 13.75 -1.95 7.32
C ASP A 35 12.36 -2.08 6.72
N SER A 36 11.85 -3.30 6.71
CA SER A 36 10.48 -3.53 6.34
C SER A 36 9.59 -3.14 7.51
N VAL A 37 8.58 -2.34 7.22
CA VAL A 37 7.69 -1.82 8.26
C VAL A 37 6.23 -2.01 7.85
N HIS A 38 5.34 -1.78 8.78
CA HIS A 38 3.91 -1.78 8.53
C HIS A 38 3.50 -0.39 8.04
N ILE A 39 2.73 -0.33 6.98
CA ILE A 39 2.24 0.94 6.45
C ILE A 39 0.87 1.25 7.03
N VAL A 40 0.66 2.52 7.38
CA VAL A 40 -0.67 3.03 7.68
C VAL A 40 -1.21 3.58 6.36
N LEU A 41 -2.05 2.79 5.71
CA LEU A 41 -2.52 3.08 4.36
C LEU A 41 -3.44 4.30 4.35
N GLU A 42 -3.12 5.26 3.49
CA GLU A 42 -3.91 6.48 3.36
C GLU A 42 -4.57 6.59 2.01
N THR A 43 -3.83 6.31 0.94
CA THR A 43 -4.37 6.43 -0.42
C THR A 43 -3.91 5.26 -1.26
N ALA A 44 -4.60 5.05 -2.36
CA ALA A 44 -4.20 4.06 -3.35
C ALA A 44 -4.63 4.55 -4.72
N GLU A 45 -3.79 4.30 -5.71
CA GLU A 45 -4.09 4.67 -7.08
C GLU A 45 -3.54 3.61 -8.03
N ILE A 46 -4.01 3.62 -9.25
CA ILE A 46 -3.48 2.73 -10.28
C ILE A 46 -2.80 3.59 -11.34
N LYS A 47 -1.58 3.22 -11.65
CA LYS A 47 -0.80 3.91 -12.67
C LYS A 47 -0.09 2.86 -13.52
N SER A 48 -0.33 2.89 -14.81
CA SER A 48 0.26 1.90 -15.72
C SER A 48 -0.04 0.47 -15.31
N ARG A 49 -1.28 0.22 -14.89
CA ARG A 49 -1.76 -1.09 -14.44
C ARG A 49 -1.15 -1.57 -13.12
N VAL A 50 -0.41 -0.71 -12.46
CA VAL A 50 0.22 -1.04 -11.19
C VAL A 50 -0.54 -0.34 -10.08
N LEU A 51 -0.85 -1.10 -9.03
CA LEU A 51 -1.52 -0.54 -7.86
C LEU A 51 -0.44 0.07 -6.96
N ILE A 52 -0.59 1.36 -6.66
CA ILE A 52 0.35 2.07 -5.80
C ILE A 52 -0.36 2.42 -4.51
N LEU A 53 0.16 1.90 -3.41
CA LEU A 53 -0.36 2.17 -2.08
C LEU A 53 0.51 3.21 -1.42
N LYS A 54 -0.10 4.25 -0.89
CA LYS A 54 0.64 5.34 -0.25
C LYS A 54 0.13 5.53 1.18
N GLY A 55 1.03 5.82 2.06
CA GLY A 55 0.67 6.05 3.46
C GLY A 55 1.90 6.42 4.25
N LYS A 56 1.89 6.07 5.52
CA LYS A 56 2.97 6.42 6.43
C LYS A 56 3.51 5.19 7.14
N CYS A 57 4.79 5.22 7.43
CA CYS A 57 5.42 4.19 8.24
C CYS A 57 4.82 4.21 9.64
N LYS A 58 4.37 3.06 10.09
CA LYS A 58 3.76 2.96 11.43
C LYS A 58 4.79 3.22 12.53
N THR A 59 6.06 3.00 12.24
CA THR A 59 7.13 3.14 13.22
C THR A 59 7.63 4.58 13.35
N CYS A 60 7.95 5.22 12.22
CA CYS A 60 8.55 6.55 12.26
C CYS A 60 7.66 7.68 11.73
N GLY A 61 6.54 7.35 11.11
CA GLY A 61 5.61 8.34 10.58
C GLY A 61 6.00 8.99 9.27
N LYS A 62 7.08 8.55 8.66
CA LYS A 62 7.50 9.09 7.37
C LYS A 62 6.66 8.51 6.24
N ALA A 63 6.51 9.27 5.17
CA ALA A 63 5.76 8.82 4.01
C ALA A 63 6.45 7.62 3.37
N VAL A 64 5.66 6.59 3.08
CA VAL A 64 6.16 5.40 2.39
C VAL A 64 5.14 4.99 1.35
N CYS A 65 5.58 4.20 0.38
CA CYS A 65 4.68 3.68 -0.63
C CYS A 65 5.04 2.25 -0.97
N ARG A 66 4.06 1.54 -1.49
CA ARG A 66 4.22 0.15 -1.90
C ARG A 66 3.62 -0.03 -3.28
N VAL A 67 4.37 -0.62 -4.17
CA VAL A 67 3.90 -0.93 -5.52
C VAL A 67 3.48 -2.39 -5.55
N VAL A 68 2.25 -2.63 -6.01
CA VAL A 68 1.70 -3.98 -6.12
C VAL A 68 1.47 -4.26 -7.59
N GLU A 69 2.28 -5.11 -8.16
CA GLU A 69 2.17 -5.43 -9.57
C GLU A 69 0.96 -6.31 -9.84
N PRO A 70 0.38 -6.21 -11.04
CA PRO A 70 -0.77 -7.06 -11.37
C PRO A 70 -0.32 -8.51 -11.44
N GLU A 71 -1.19 -9.39 -10.98
CA GLU A 71 -0.99 -10.81 -11.15
C GLU A 71 -1.53 -11.24 -12.48
N ASP A 72 -0.83 -12.09 -13.13
CA ASP A 72 -1.26 -12.61 -14.44
C ASP A 72 -2.18 -13.79 -14.30
#